data_e80730299a43c33813c4aca65686f48b
#
_entry.id   e80730299a43c33813c4aca65686f48b
#
_cell.length_a   1.000
_cell.length_b   1.000
_cell.length_c   1.000
_cell.angle_alpha   90.00
_cell.angle_beta   90.00
_cell.angle_gamma   90.00
#
_symmetry.space_group_name_H-M   'P 1'
#
loop_
_entity.id
_entity.type
_entity.pdbx_description
1 polymer ?
#
loop_
_entity_poly.entity_id
_entity_poly.type
_entity_poly.pdbx_seq_one_letter_code
_entity_poly.pdbx_strand_id
1 'polypeptide(L)'
;MRFRLTPKSLIPILICLYLLLPGGRVIAALPQDINPEQIALIEVRMWKAYYKKDYPALYNELLLAIQTQFRIPPDEALNIATDLAKAAYIFSTTQGSYEQSVLPDLSRAYDKIRIATKSDFAPESVAKAELAWWKARRVAGENSPENVGHLIEALYFELYGKKNNQIAEAALLRSQAAAIRDQTHITGTPPDWDKIEQKLRQSYTLLKEGIQDKIL
;
A
#
# COMPACT_ATOMS: atom_id res chain seq x y z
N MET A 1 35.18 74.99 -35.91
CA MET A 1 35.26 74.12 -34.74
C MET A 1 34.20 73.06 -34.91
N ARG A 2 34.56 71.83 -35.40
CA ARG A 2 33.62 70.74 -35.73
C ARG A 2 33.77 69.66 -34.65
N PHE A 3 32.72 69.51 -33.85
CA PHE A 3 32.61 68.47 -32.88
C PHE A 3 32.10 67.17 -33.58
N ARG A 4 32.95 66.14 -33.59
CA ARG A 4 32.57 64.78 -34.03
C ARG A 4 31.91 64.04 -32.83
N LEU A 5 30.69 63.71 -32.99
CA LEU A 5 30.00 62.81 -32.06
C LEU A 5 30.30 61.33 -32.46
N THR A 6 30.91 60.57 -31.56
CA THR A 6 31.12 59.13 -31.67
C THR A 6 29.84 58.38 -31.35
N PRO A 7 29.51 57.32 -32.08
CA PRO A 7 28.32 56.53 -31.76
C PRO A 7 28.53 55.68 -30.52
N LYS A 8 27.68 55.84 -29.51
CA LYS A 8 27.62 54.97 -28.36
C LYS A 8 27.10 53.59 -28.80
N SER A 9 27.89 52.55 -28.55
CA SER A 9 27.55 51.16 -28.73
C SER A 9 26.35 50.79 -27.87
N LEU A 10 25.26 50.43 -28.47
CA LEU A 10 24.10 49.80 -27.85
C LEU A 10 24.47 48.31 -27.59
N ILE A 11 24.70 47.98 -26.34
CA ILE A 11 24.76 46.60 -25.86
C ILE A 11 23.33 46.14 -25.75
N PRO A 12 22.91 45.08 -26.50
CA PRO A 12 21.58 44.50 -26.25
C PRO A 12 21.62 43.75 -24.92
N ILE A 13 20.85 44.25 -23.94
CA ILE A 13 20.55 43.52 -22.71
C ILE A 13 19.73 42.33 -23.12
N LEU A 14 20.39 41.16 -23.20
CA LEU A 14 19.73 39.87 -23.35
C LEU A 14 19.02 39.55 -22.03
N ILE A 15 17.76 39.93 -21.95
CA ILE A 15 16.90 39.52 -20.84
C ILE A 15 16.68 38.02 -21.03
N CYS A 16 17.45 37.21 -20.29
CA CYS A 16 17.17 35.79 -20.10
C CYS A 16 15.83 35.68 -19.33
N LEU A 17 14.74 35.60 -20.10
CA LEU A 17 13.44 35.20 -19.57
C LEU A 17 13.56 33.72 -19.17
N TYR A 18 14.02 33.46 -17.95
CA TYR A 18 13.82 32.17 -17.32
C TYR A 18 12.30 31.94 -17.19
N LEU A 19 11.73 31.28 -18.19
CA LEU A 19 10.45 30.64 -18.05
C LEU A 19 10.57 29.70 -16.84
N LEU A 20 10.08 30.16 -15.70
CA LEU A 20 9.70 29.32 -14.58
C LEU A 20 8.57 28.41 -15.11
N LEU A 21 8.98 27.36 -15.80
CA LEU A 21 8.11 26.20 -15.92
C LEU A 21 7.73 25.84 -14.47
N PRO A 22 6.45 25.77 -14.13
CA PRO A 22 6.08 25.23 -12.83
C PRO A 22 6.73 23.85 -12.80
N GLY A 23 7.71 23.69 -11.93
CA GLY A 23 8.36 22.42 -11.69
C GLY A 23 7.27 21.43 -11.31
N GLY A 24 6.75 20.71 -12.30
CA GLY A 24 5.87 19.59 -12.06
C GLY A 24 6.62 18.71 -11.06
N ARG A 25 6.15 18.65 -9.82
CA ARG A 25 6.61 17.66 -8.87
C ARG A 25 6.46 16.32 -9.60
N VAL A 26 7.56 15.69 -9.96
CA VAL A 26 7.54 14.29 -10.36
C VAL A 26 7.16 13.53 -9.10
N ILE A 27 5.88 13.28 -8.96
CA ILE A 27 5.34 12.51 -7.85
C ILE A 27 5.74 11.08 -8.15
N ALA A 28 6.56 10.51 -7.27
CA ALA A 28 6.99 9.13 -7.42
C ALA A 28 5.79 8.21 -7.16
N ALA A 29 5.54 7.31 -8.09
CA ALA A 29 4.63 6.19 -7.83
C ALA A 29 5.26 5.24 -6.81
N LEU A 30 4.43 4.49 -6.08
CA LEU A 30 4.92 3.38 -5.25
C LEU A 30 5.79 2.42 -6.08
N PRO A 31 6.76 1.74 -5.45
CA PRO A 31 7.56 0.74 -6.14
C PRO A 31 6.68 -0.29 -6.83
N GLN A 32 6.84 -0.43 -8.16
CA GLN A 32 6.05 -1.36 -8.97
C GLN A 32 6.74 -2.72 -9.15
N ASP A 33 8.01 -2.81 -8.77
CA ASP A 33 8.79 -4.05 -8.86
C ASP A 33 8.78 -4.76 -7.51
N ILE A 34 7.62 -5.30 -7.15
CA ILE A 34 7.46 -6.17 -5.98
C ILE A 34 8.01 -7.57 -6.28
N ASN A 35 8.48 -8.27 -5.25
CA ASN A 35 8.82 -9.69 -5.34
C ASN A 35 7.64 -10.53 -4.84
N PRO A 36 6.84 -11.15 -5.74
CA PRO A 36 5.62 -11.87 -5.37
C PRO A 36 5.86 -13.03 -4.41
N GLU A 37 6.95 -13.77 -4.62
CA GLU A 37 7.32 -14.91 -3.81
C GLU A 37 7.62 -14.49 -2.37
N GLN A 38 8.44 -13.47 -2.23
CA GLN A 38 8.87 -12.99 -0.93
C GLN A 38 7.74 -12.35 -0.14
N ILE A 39 6.93 -11.49 -0.78
CA ILE A 39 5.85 -10.80 -0.07
C ILE A 39 4.72 -11.76 0.32
N ALA A 40 4.39 -12.76 -0.51
CA ALA A 40 3.43 -13.79 -0.17
C ALA A 40 3.86 -14.60 1.07
N LEU A 41 5.12 -15.01 1.13
CA LEU A 41 5.67 -15.72 2.27
C LEU A 41 5.65 -14.88 3.55
N ILE A 42 5.98 -13.58 3.45
CA ILE A 42 5.91 -12.64 4.57
C ILE A 42 4.45 -12.53 5.05
N GLU A 43 3.48 -12.37 4.14
CA GLU A 43 2.07 -12.23 4.52
C GLU A 43 1.53 -13.51 5.19
N VAL A 44 1.91 -14.70 4.74
CA VAL A 44 1.57 -15.97 5.42
C VAL A 44 2.09 -15.98 6.86
N ARG A 45 3.36 -15.60 7.07
CA ARG A 45 3.96 -15.56 8.41
C ARG A 45 3.30 -14.50 9.28
N MET A 46 2.99 -13.34 8.71
CA MET A 46 2.27 -12.26 9.36
C MET A 46 0.88 -12.72 9.82
N TRP A 47 0.13 -13.42 8.98
CA TRP A 47 -1.17 -13.98 9.37
C TRP A 47 -1.03 -15.06 10.44
N LYS A 48 -0.07 -15.97 10.32
CA LYS A 48 0.22 -16.97 11.35
C LYS A 48 0.50 -16.32 12.72
N ALA A 49 1.32 -15.29 12.75
CA ALA A 49 1.65 -14.55 13.95
C ALA A 49 0.41 -13.82 14.54
N TYR A 50 -0.36 -13.12 13.69
CA TYR A 50 -1.57 -12.41 14.11
C TYR A 50 -2.59 -13.35 14.79
N TYR A 51 -2.89 -14.48 14.17
CA TYR A 51 -3.89 -15.41 14.71
C TYR A 51 -3.40 -16.20 15.93
N LYS A 52 -2.09 -16.37 16.08
CA LYS A 52 -1.47 -16.92 17.30
C LYS A 52 -1.34 -15.88 18.41
N LYS A 53 -1.65 -14.61 18.14
CA LYS A 53 -1.40 -13.46 19.03
C LYS A 53 0.08 -13.31 19.42
N ASP A 54 0.97 -13.75 18.53
CA ASP A 54 2.41 -13.56 18.64
C ASP A 54 2.78 -12.17 18.09
N TYR A 55 2.57 -11.15 18.91
CA TYR A 55 2.76 -9.77 18.49
C TYR A 55 4.22 -9.40 18.18
N PRO A 56 5.24 -9.95 18.89
CA PRO A 56 6.62 -9.75 18.47
C PRO A 56 6.91 -10.30 17.07
N ALA A 57 6.45 -11.51 16.76
CA ALA A 57 6.59 -12.07 15.41
C ALA A 57 5.81 -11.27 14.37
N LEU A 58 4.58 -10.85 14.67
CA LEU A 58 3.78 -9.98 13.79
C LEU A 58 4.51 -8.67 13.47
N TYR A 59 5.08 -8.02 14.48
CA TYR A 59 5.84 -6.79 14.29
C TYR A 59 7.04 -6.98 13.33
N ASN A 60 7.80 -8.05 13.51
CA ASN A 60 8.94 -8.37 12.66
C ASN A 60 8.50 -8.63 11.20
N GLU A 61 7.40 -9.35 10.98
CA GLU A 61 6.89 -9.60 9.62
C GLU A 61 6.31 -8.33 8.99
N LEU A 62 5.67 -7.45 9.74
CA LEU A 62 5.24 -6.14 9.27
C LEU A 62 6.44 -5.28 8.84
N LEU A 63 7.51 -5.27 9.64
CA LEU A 63 8.75 -4.58 9.31
C LEU A 63 9.34 -5.08 7.97
N LEU A 64 9.41 -6.40 7.79
CA LEU A 64 9.87 -7.02 6.56
C LEU A 64 8.96 -6.70 5.37
N ALA A 65 7.63 -6.70 5.57
CA ALA A 65 6.67 -6.35 4.53
C ALA A 65 6.88 -4.92 4.02
N ILE A 66 7.06 -3.95 4.93
CA ILE A 66 7.30 -2.55 4.58
C ILE A 66 8.58 -2.40 3.77
N GLN A 67 9.67 -3.03 4.22
CA GLN A 67 10.97 -3.00 3.53
C GLN A 67 10.88 -3.65 2.13
N THR A 68 10.17 -4.77 2.04
CA THR A 68 10.08 -5.55 0.80
C THR A 68 9.14 -4.92 -0.23
N GLN A 69 7.95 -4.51 0.21
CA GLN A 69 6.91 -4.00 -0.68
C GLN A 69 7.17 -2.54 -1.09
N PHE A 70 7.58 -1.72 -0.14
CA PHE A 70 7.73 -0.28 -0.36
C PHE A 70 9.17 0.18 -0.49
N ARG A 71 10.16 -0.72 -0.31
CA ARG A 71 11.61 -0.43 -0.36
C ARG A 71 12.02 0.67 0.61
N ILE A 72 11.37 0.72 1.76
CA ILE A 72 11.64 1.69 2.82
C ILE A 72 12.81 1.19 3.66
N PRO A 73 13.82 2.06 3.97
CA PRO A 73 14.94 1.71 4.83
C PRO A 73 14.50 1.21 6.21
N PRO A 74 15.31 0.36 6.89
CA PRO A 74 14.94 -0.25 8.16
C PRO A 74 14.57 0.73 9.27
N ASP A 75 15.28 1.84 9.40
CA ASP A 75 15.08 2.87 10.42
C ASP A 75 13.72 3.60 10.25
N GLU A 76 13.34 3.92 9.02
CA GLU A 76 12.04 4.51 8.73
C GLU A 76 10.91 3.46 8.86
N ALA A 77 11.17 2.22 8.42
CA ALA A 77 10.21 1.13 8.48
C ALA A 77 9.80 0.75 9.91
N LEU A 78 10.68 0.91 10.91
CA LEU A 78 10.37 0.68 12.33
C LEU A 78 9.18 1.49 12.82
N ASN A 79 9.13 2.78 12.49
CA ASN A 79 8.03 3.67 12.92
C ASN A 79 6.72 3.34 12.22
N ILE A 80 6.78 2.85 10.99
CA ILE A 80 5.60 2.43 10.22
C ILE A 80 5.06 1.11 10.77
N ALA A 81 5.95 0.13 11.00
CA ALA A 81 5.60 -1.17 11.58
C ALA A 81 4.95 -1.01 12.96
N THR A 82 5.39 -0.03 13.76
CA THR A 82 4.81 0.26 15.06
C THR A 82 3.35 0.69 14.93
N ASP A 83 3.02 1.61 14.03
CA ASP A 83 1.62 2.05 13.82
C ASP A 83 0.75 0.90 13.26
N LEU A 84 1.25 0.12 12.28
CA LEU A 84 0.52 -1.02 11.74
C LEU A 84 0.29 -2.13 12.77
N ALA A 85 1.31 -2.46 13.57
CA ALA A 85 1.18 -3.45 14.64
C ALA A 85 0.17 -3.00 15.70
N LYS A 86 0.18 -1.71 16.07
CA LYS A 86 -0.80 -1.13 16.99
C LYS A 86 -2.21 -1.19 16.41
N ALA A 87 -2.41 -0.81 15.15
CA ALA A 87 -3.69 -0.92 14.47
C ALA A 87 -4.21 -2.36 14.49
N ALA A 88 -3.36 -3.33 14.12
CA ALA A 88 -3.70 -4.76 14.13
C ALA A 88 -4.03 -5.28 15.53
N TYR A 89 -3.27 -4.87 16.55
CA TYR A 89 -3.55 -5.21 17.95
C TYR A 89 -4.92 -4.68 18.40
N ILE A 90 -5.17 -3.39 18.20
CA ILE A 90 -6.45 -2.76 18.57
C ILE A 90 -7.60 -3.45 17.82
N PHE A 91 -7.44 -3.68 16.50
CA PHE A 91 -8.44 -4.39 15.73
C PHE A 91 -8.69 -5.80 16.28
N SER A 92 -7.66 -6.52 16.74
CA SER A 92 -7.80 -7.88 17.29
C SER A 92 -8.53 -7.94 18.63
N THR A 93 -8.47 -6.88 19.41
CA THR A 93 -8.96 -6.82 20.81
C THR A 93 -10.25 -6.01 20.97
N THR A 94 -10.65 -5.25 19.95
CA THR A 94 -11.82 -4.37 20.00
C THR A 94 -12.94 -4.91 19.09
N GLN A 95 -14.19 -4.67 19.50
CA GLN A 95 -15.36 -4.92 18.65
C GLN A 95 -16.13 -3.61 18.45
N GLY A 96 -16.28 -3.20 17.19
CA GLY A 96 -16.90 -1.92 16.85
C GLY A 96 -16.00 -0.69 17.02
N SER A 97 -16.52 0.49 16.68
CA SER A 97 -15.81 1.78 16.78
C SER A 97 -14.42 1.82 16.12
N TYR A 98 -14.20 1.00 15.09
CA TYR A 98 -12.90 0.87 14.43
C TYR A 98 -12.42 2.16 13.79
N GLU A 99 -13.32 3.00 13.30
CA GLU A 99 -13.03 4.32 12.74
C GLU A 99 -12.37 5.25 13.76
N GLN A 100 -12.72 5.10 15.03
CA GLN A 100 -12.16 5.92 16.10
C GLN A 100 -10.88 5.30 16.69
N SER A 101 -10.81 3.97 16.76
CA SER A 101 -9.74 3.27 17.47
C SER A 101 -8.61 2.77 16.57
N VAL A 102 -8.91 2.33 15.34
CA VAL A 102 -7.94 1.69 14.42
C VAL A 102 -7.50 2.63 13.31
N LEU A 103 -8.46 3.36 12.71
CA LEU A 103 -8.20 4.21 11.54
C LEU A 103 -7.09 5.25 11.76
N PRO A 104 -6.97 5.91 12.94
CA PRO A 104 -5.88 6.87 13.16
C PRO A 104 -4.48 6.27 13.05
N ASP A 105 -4.28 5.03 13.55
CA ASP A 105 -2.98 4.36 13.46
C ASP A 105 -2.68 3.91 12.02
N LEU A 106 -3.67 3.39 11.28
CA LEU A 106 -3.54 3.10 9.86
C LEU A 106 -3.21 4.35 9.04
N SER A 107 -3.93 5.45 9.28
CA SER A 107 -3.70 6.71 8.55
C SER A 107 -2.28 7.26 8.77
N ARG A 108 -1.76 7.18 10.00
CA ARG A 108 -0.38 7.57 10.29
C ARG A 108 0.64 6.67 9.61
N ALA A 109 0.40 5.36 9.60
CA ALA A 109 1.27 4.40 8.92
C ALA A 109 1.34 4.72 7.42
N TYR A 110 0.20 4.89 6.76
CA TYR A 110 0.16 5.21 5.34
C TYR A 110 0.71 6.60 5.01
N ASP A 111 0.55 7.60 5.90
CA ASP A 111 1.19 8.90 5.71
C ASP A 111 2.73 8.81 5.75
N LYS A 112 3.27 8.02 6.68
CA LYS A 112 4.71 7.75 6.74
C LYS A 112 5.19 7.00 5.49
N ILE A 113 4.44 6.00 4.99
CA ILE A 113 4.76 5.31 3.73
C ILE A 113 4.77 6.31 2.57
N ARG A 114 3.75 7.16 2.45
CA ARG A 114 3.67 8.20 1.42
C ARG A 114 4.87 9.13 1.45
N ILE A 115 5.28 9.57 2.65
CA ILE A 115 6.44 10.46 2.82
C ILE A 115 7.72 9.74 2.42
N ALA A 116 7.97 8.54 2.93
CA ALA A 116 9.18 7.76 2.68
C ALA A 116 9.34 7.39 1.20
N THR A 117 8.24 7.05 0.53
CA THR A 117 8.23 6.69 -0.90
C THR A 117 8.07 7.88 -1.84
N LYS A 118 7.77 9.08 -1.30
CA LYS A 118 7.44 10.29 -2.06
C LYS A 118 6.26 10.10 -3.03
N SER A 119 5.33 9.23 -2.67
CA SER A 119 4.15 8.89 -3.46
C SER A 119 3.01 9.89 -3.27
N ASP A 120 1.99 9.83 -4.13
CA ASP A 120 0.88 10.81 -4.19
C ASP A 120 -0.48 10.21 -3.79
N PHE A 121 -0.52 9.07 -3.17
CA PHE A 121 -1.77 8.54 -2.68
C PHE A 121 -2.30 9.32 -1.46
N ALA A 122 -3.61 9.29 -1.22
CA ALA A 122 -4.25 9.89 -0.06
C ALA A 122 -4.21 8.91 1.13
N PRO A 123 -3.40 9.16 2.20
CA PRO A 123 -3.19 8.21 3.29
C PRO A 123 -4.48 7.80 4.00
N GLU A 124 -5.40 8.75 4.18
CA GLU A 124 -6.69 8.48 4.83
C GLU A 124 -7.60 7.59 3.97
N SER A 125 -7.61 7.79 2.64
CA SER A 125 -8.37 6.95 1.71
C SER A 125 -7.84 5.52 1.72
N VAL A 126 -6.51 5.35 1.67
CA VAL A 126 -5.87 4.03 1.77
C VAL A 126 -6.19 3.36 3.10
N ALA A 127 -6.08 4.08 4.21
CA ALA A 127 -6.39 3.55 5.54
C ALA A 127 -7.87 3.13 5.68
N LYS A 128 -8.80 3.90 5.11
CA LYS A 128 -10.22 3.54 5.06
C LYS A 128 -10.47 2.28 4.23
N ALA A 129 -9.83 2.17 3.08
CA ALA A 129 -9.93 0.98 2.23
C ALA A 129 -9.34 -0.26 2.91
N GLU A 130 -8.17 -0.12 3.58
CA GLU A 130 -7.58 -1.19 4.39
C GLU A 130 -8.53 -1.65 5.50
N LEU A 131 -9.07 -0.73 6.28
CA LEU A 131 -9.99 -1.05 7.36
C LEU A 131 -11.31 -1.68 6.86
N ALA A 132 -11.77 -1.28 5.67
CA ALA A 132 -13.02 -1.79 5.11
C ALA A 132 -12.98 -3.31 4.89
N TRP A 133 -11.92 -3.85 4.25
CA TRP A 133 -11.83 -5.29 4.04
C TRP A 133 -11.51 -6.06 5.33
N TRP A 134 -10.81 -5.44 6.31
CA TRP A 134 -10.66 -6.06 7.63
C TRP A 134 -12.01 -6.24 8.32
N LYS A 135 -12.88 -5.23 8.27
CA LYS A 135 -14.22 -5.27 8.85
C LYS A 135 -15.12 -6.28 8.17
N ALA A 136 -15.19 -6.24 6.84
CA ALA A 136 -16.06 -7.12 6.06
C ALA A 136 -15.82 -8.61 6.36
N ARG A 137 -14.58 -9.01 6.61
CA ARG A 137 -14.25 -10.39 6.99
C ARG A 137 -14.87 -10.84 8.32
N ARG A 138 -15.28 -9.90 9.19
CA ARG A 138 -15.89 -10.19 10.50
C ARG A 138 -17.40 -10.14 10.49
N VAL A 139 -18.01 -9.68 9.41
CA VAL A 139 -19.45 -9.47 9.30
C VAL A 139 -20.07 -10.59 8.46
N ALA A 140 -21.00 -11.32 9.06
CA ALA A 140 -21.75 -12.37 8.34
C ALA A 140 -22.53 -11.72 7.17
N GLY A 141 -22.41 -12.30 5.99
CA GLY A 141 -23.01 -11.77 4.75
C GLY A 141 -22.14 -10.76 4.01
N GLU A 142 -21.12 -10.19 4.63
CA GLU A 142 -20.14 -9.31 3.97
C GLU A 142 -18.81 -10.02 3.67
N ASN A 143 -18.59 -11.19 4.26
CA ASN A 143 -17.32 -11.92 4.26
C ASN A 143 -17.13 -12.88 3.07
N SER A 144 -17.96 -12.76 2.02
CA SER A 144 -17.73 -13.54 0.81
C SER A 144 -16.41 -13.13 0.12
N PRO A 145 -15.69 -14.07 -0.52
CA PRO A 145 -14.46 -13.74 -1.24
C PRO A 145 -14.66 -12.66 -2.30
N GLU A 146 -15.80 -12.61 -2.96
CA GLU A 146 -16.14 -11.63 -3.97
C GLU A 146 -16.25 -10.22 -3.37
N ASN A 147 -17.01 -10.08 -2.28
CA ASN A 147 -17.17 -8.78 -1.62
C ASN A 147 -15.86 -8.27 -1.01
N VAL A 148 -15.14 -9.15 -0.29
CA VAL A 148 -13.83 -8.80 0.27
C VAL A 148 -12.82 -8.51 -0.84
N GLY A 149 -12.89 -9.23 -1.98
CA GLY A 149 -12.07 -8.98 -3.16
C GLY A 149 -12.29 -7.58 -3.73
N HIS A 150 -13.53 -7.13 -3.88
CA HIS A 150 -13.82 -5.75 -4.31
C HIS A 150 -13.26 -4.68 -3.37
N LEU A 151 -13.28 -4.93 -2.06
CA LEU A 151 -12.69 -4.01 -1.07
C LEU A 151 -11.17 -3.98 -1.14
N ILE A 152 -10.52 -5.12 -1.40
CA ILE A 152 -9.07 -5.18 -1.64
C ILE A 152 -8.70 -4.51 -2.99
N GLU A 153 -9.53 -4.67 -4.04
CA GLU A 153 -9.34 -3.95 -5.31
C GLU A 153 -9.38 -2.44 -5.10
N ALA A 154 -10.33 -1.95 -4.28
CA ALA A 154 -10.41 -0.54 -3.91
C ALA A 154 -9.13 -0.07 -3.17
N LEU A 155 -8.59 -0.88 -2.26
CA LEU A 155 -7.32 -0.59 -1.60
C LEU A 155 -6.17 -0.49 -2.62
N TYR A 156 -6.08 -1.41 -3.57
CA TYR A 156 -5.05 -1.37 -4.60
C TYR A 156 -5.20 -0.14 -5.51
N PHE A 157 -6.43 0.27 -5.81
CA PHE A 157 -6.69 1.50 -6.55
C PHE A 157 -6.21 2.74 -5.79
N GLU A 158 -6.51 2.84 -4.50
CA GLU A 158 -6.04 3.97 -3.66
C GLU A 158 -4.50 4.02 -3.55
N LEU A 159 -3.83 2.86 -3.54
CA LEU A 159 -2.37 2.78 -3.44
C LEU A 159 -1.66 3.05 -4.78
N TYR A 160 -2.15 2.47 -5.86
CA TYR A 160 -1.42 2.42 -7.14
C TYR A 160 -2.05 3.27 -8.24
N GLY A 161 -3.27 3.79 -8.04
CA GLY A 161 -3.99 4.60 -9.02
C GLY A 161 -4.38 3.84 -10.29
N LYS A 162 -4.40 2.48 -10.25
CA LYS A 162 -4.66 1.64 -11.41
C LYS A 162 -5.83 0.70 -11.18
N LYS A 163 -6.56 0.43 -12.27
CA LYS A 163 -7.68 -0.51 -12.30
C LYS A 163 -7.66 -1.29 -13.60
N ASN A 164 -7.52 -2.62 -13.50
CA ASN A 164 -7.57 -3.54 -14.63
C ASN A 164 -7.92 -4.95 -14.14
N ASN A 165 -8.08 -5.89 -15.09
CA ASN A 165 -8.48 -7.27 -14.77
C ASN A 165 -7.45 -8.01 -13.90
N GLN A 166 -6.15 -7.77 -14.09
CA GLN A 166 -5.09 -8.39 -13.30
C GLN A 166 -5.18 -7.95 -11.84
N ILE A 167 -5.43 -6.66 -11.58
CA ILE A 167 -5.59 -6.12 -10.22
C ILE A 167 -6.87 -6.67 -9.56
N ALA A 168 -7.98 -6.76 -10.31
CA ALA A 168 -9.23 -7.34 -9.81
C ALA A 168 -9.05 -8.82 -9.44
N GLU A 169 -8.42 -9.61 -10.30
CA GLU A 169 -8.11 -11.02 -10.04
C GLU A 169 -7.13 -11.19 -8.88
N ALA A 170 -6.10 -10.35 -8.79
CA ALA A 170 -5.17 -10.32 -7.66
C ALA A 170 -5.92 -10.11 -6.33
N ALA A 171 -6.83 -9.15 -6.29
CA ALA A 171 -7.63 -8.85 -5.10
C ALA A 171 -8.55 -10.03 -4.73
N LEU A 172 -9.18 -10.67 -5.71
CA LEU A 172 -10.02 -11.85 -5.51
C LEU A 172 -9.21 -13.03 -4.94
N LEU A 173 -8.03 -13.31 -5.48
CA LEU A 173 -7.15 -14.39 -4.98
C LEU A 173 -6.72 -14.15 -3.54
N ARG A 174 -6.37 -12.90 -3.18
CA ARG A 174 -6.02 -12.53 -1.80
C ARG A 174 -7.21 -12.72 -0.86
N SER A 175 -8.40 -12.34 -1.27
CA SER A 175 -9.63 -12.55 -0.48
C SER A 175 -9.96 -14.03 -0.30
N GLN A 176 -9.79 -14.86 -1.33
CA GLN A 176 -9.95 -16.32 -1.25
C GLN A 176 -8.93 -16.95 -0.30
N ALA A 177 -7.68 -16.48 -0.29
CA ALA A 177 -6.69 -16.91 0.69
C ALA A 177 -7.14 -16.60 2.12
N ALA A 178 -7.70 -15.39 2.33
CA ALA A 178 -8.26 -14.99 3.62
C ALA A 178 -9.46 -15.87 4.03
N ALA A 179 -10.35 -16.18 3.10
CA ALA A 179 -11.51 -17.05 3.36
C ALA A 179 -11.10 -18.46 3.78
N ILE A 180 -10.07 -19.05 3.15
CA ILE A 180 -9.53 -20.37 3.56
C ILE A 180 -9.07 -20.30 5.02
N ARG A 181 -8.40 -19.23 5.42
CA ARG A 181 -8.00 -19.03 6.81
C ARG A 181 -9.22 -18.93 7.74
N ASP A 182 -10.23 -18.18 7.35
CA ASP A 182 -11.38 -17.86 8.22
C ASP A 182 -12.31 -19.08 8.38
N GLN A 183 -12.35 -20.00 7.43
CA GLN A 183 -13.11 -21.27 7.53
C GLN A 183 -12.74 -22.10 8.77
N THR A 184 -11.52 -21.96 9.30
CA THR A 184 -11.08 -22.61 10.54
C THR A 184 -12.02 -22.34 11.72
N HIS A 185 -12.58 -21.13 11.82
CA HIS A 185 -13.51 -20.76 12.88
C HIS A 185 -14.87 -21.50 12.75
N ILE A 186 -15.22 -21.92 11.54
CA ILE A 186 -16.49 -22.58 11.25
C ILE A 186 -16.33 -24.10 11.38
N THR A 187 -15.25 -24.65 10.85
CA THR A 187 -15.04 -26.10 10.73
C THR A 187 -14.23 -26.72 11.86
N GLY A 188 -13.48 -25.88 12.61
CA GLY A 188 -12.49 -26.35 13.59
C GLY A 188 -11.25 -27.01 12.99
N THR A 189 -11.17 -27.11 11.64
CA THR A 189 -10.04 -27.69 10.93
C THR A 189 -8.92 -26.67 10.81
N PRO A 190 -7.63 -27.03 11.04
CA PRO A 190 -6.51 -26.14 10.81
C PRO A 190 -6.50 -25.58 9.38
N PRO A 191 -6.08 -24.33 9.17
CA PRO A 191 -6.03 -23.73 7.83
C PRO A 191 -5.02 -24.47 6.94
N ASP A 192 -5.37 -24.63 5.68
CA ASP A 192 -4.44 -25.10 4.64
C ASP A 192 -3.48 -23.94 4.27
N TRP A 193 -2.38 -23.84 5.00
CA TRP A 193 -1.39 -22.78 4.81
C TRP A 193 -0.67 -22.86 3.47
N ASP A 194 -0.51 -24.04 2.89
CA ASP A 194 0.14 -24.21 1.58
C ASP A 194 -0.77 -23.64 0.47
N LYS A 195 -2.06 -23.94 0.54
CA LYS A 195 -3.05 -23.36 -0.38
C LYS A 195 -3.19 -21.84 -0.22
N ILE A 196 -3.13 -21.34 1.01
CA ILE A 196 -3.13 -19.89 1.29
C ILE A 196 -1.90 -19.25 0.64
N GLU A 197 -0.71 -19.81 0.85
CA GLU A 197 0.53 -19.29 0.26
C GLU A 197 0.48 -19.30 -1.26
N GLN A 198 0.03 -20.38 -1.88
CA GLN A 198 -0.12 -20.48 -3.33
C GLN A 198 -1.02 -19.38 -3.90
N LYS A 199 -2.17 -19.13 -3.25
CA LYS A 199 -3.07 -18.05 -3.68
C LYS A 199 -2.46 -16.65 -3.51
N LEU A 200 -1.74 -16.43 -2.43
CA LEU A 200 -1.04 -15.15 -2.21
C LEU A 200 0.07 -14.92 -3.25
N ARG A 201 0.84 -15.97 -3.61
CA ARG A 201 1.84 -15.89 -4.68
C ARG A 201 1.20 -15.51 -6.02
N GLN A 202 0.12 -16.16 -6.40
CA GLN A 202 -0.64 -15.83 -7.61
C GLN A 202 -1.19 -14.41 -7.55
N SER A 203 -1.78 -14.00 -6.41
CA SER A 203 -2.26 -12.64 -6.19
C SER A 203 -1.17 -11.60 -6.41
N TYR A 204 -0.03 -11.74 -5.76
CA TYR A 204 1.06 -10.75 -5.89
C TYR A 204 1.73 -10.76 -7.28
N THR A 205 1.71 -11.89 -7.98
CA THR A 205 2.17 -11.96 -9.39
C THR A 205 1.26 -11.11 -10.28
N LEU A 206 -0.06 -11.34 -10.20
CA LEU A 206 -1.03 -10.56 -10.98
C LEU A 206 -1.06 -9.08 -10.56
N LEU A 207 -0.91 -8.78 -9.27
CA LEU A 207 -0.80 -7.40 -8.81
C LEU A 207 0.41 -6.71 -9.44
N LYS A 208 1.59 -7.36 -9.43
CA LYS A 208 2.79 -6.83 -10.09
C LYS A 208 2.55 -6.56 -11.56
N GLU A 209 2.01 -7.52 -12.29
CA GLU A 209 1.67 -7.37 -13.71
C GLU A 209 0.71 -6.19 -13.93
N GLY A 210 -0.37 -6.14 -13.17
CA GLY A 210 -1.38 -5.09 -13.29
C GLY A 210 -0.88 -3.69 -12.97
N ILE A 211 0.03 -3.53 -11.99
CA ILE A 211 0.61 -2.22 -11.68
C ILE A 211 1.73 -1.81 -12.66
N GLN A 212 2.37 -2.76 -13.33
CA GLN A 212 3.39 -2.50 -14.36
C GLN A 212 2.78 -2.30 -15.75
N ASP A 213 1.52 -2.72 -15.96
CA ASP A 213 0.84 -2.58 -17.23
C ASP A 213 0.83 -1.11 -17.68
N LYS A 214 1.40 -0.86 -18.85
CA LYS A 214 1.36 0.46 -19.46
C LYS A 214 -0.02 0.62 -20.07
N ILE A 215 -0.80 1.54 -19.53
CA ILE A 215 -2.03 2.00 -20.21
C ILE A 215 -1.59 2.48 -21.59
N LEU A 216 -1.90 1.69 -22.64
CA LEU A 216 -1.68 2.05 -24.03
C LEU A 216 -2.60 3.19 -24.46
#